data_ed73b78d463bc1f04f316eb26307be9f
#
_entry.id   ed73b78d463bc1f04f316eb26307be9f
#
_cell.length_a   1.000
_cell.length_b   1.000
_cell.length_c   1.000
_cell.angle_alpha   90.00
_cell.angle_beta   90.00
_cell.angle_gamma   90.00
#
_symmetry.space_group_name_H-M   'P 1'
#
loop_
_entity.id
_entity.type
_entity.pdbx_description
1 polymer ?
#
loop_
_entity_poly.entity_id
_entity_poly.type
_entity_poly.pdbx_seq_one_letter_code
_entity_poly.pdbx_strand_id
1 'polypeptide(L)'
;DSPLRKQEGGYSAHTYGSGDKQVKVILLDGRYFREPLQRVDGVYQPNQTGTFLGEAQWRWLEKELTNSKAAVHVIGCGIQFIPEEQRFEKWANFPQARRRFFDLLAKTKPPGVVLLSGDRHIGEISRYQPDGMPYPIHEVTSSGLTHAATQNTSEANQHRIGPIVNQLNFGLLEIDWSQPKPQVNLQIRGKENAVFVSEKVSF
;
A
#
# COMPACT_ATOMS: atom_id res chain seq x y z
N ASP A 1 -20.73 7.64 -19.04
CA ASP A 1 -21.35 7.52 -17.69
C ASP A 1 -20.65 6.41 -16.90
N SER A 2 -19.55 6.76 -16.21
CA SER A 2 -18.84 5.83 -15.35
C SER A 2 -19.69 5.48 -14.12
N PRO A 3 -19.80 4.20 -13.73
CA PRO A 3 -20.45 3.79 -12.48
C PRO A 3 -19.84 4.46 -11.24
N LEU A 4 -18.56 4.84 -11.29
CA LEU A 4 -17.86 5.54 -10.22
C LEU A 4 -18.49 6.90 -9.87
N ARG A 5 -19.20 7.55 -10.80
CA ARG A 5 -19.91 8.80 -10.54
C ARG A 5 -21.14 8.66 -9.64
N LYS A 6 -21.65 7.44 -9.47
CA LYS A 6 -22.81 7.11 -8.64
C LYS A 6 -22.44 6.46 -7.31
N GLN A 7 -21.16 6.26 -7.09
CA GLN A 7 -20.60 5.64 -5.91
C GLN A 7 -20.12 6.71 -4.94
N GLU A 8 -20.34 6.51 -3.66
CA GLU A 8 -19.70 7.29 -2.61
C GLU A 8 -18.25 6.82 -2.45
N GLY A 9 -17.30 7.76 -2.57
CA GLY A 9 -15.87 7.49 -2.55
C GLY A 9 -15.27 7.05 -3.90
N GLY A 10 -13.97 7.23 -4.05
CA GLY A 10 -13.22 7.03 -5.30
C GLY A 10 -12.52 5.68 -5.45
N TYR A 11 -12.98 4.63 -4.75
CA TYR A 11 -12.33 3.31 -4.83
C TYR A 11 -12.70 2.52 -6.08
N SER A 12 -11.76 1.74 -6.61
CA SER A 12 -11.96 0.95 -7.83
C SER A 12 -11.01 -0.25 -7.90
N ALA A 13 -11.35 -1.23 -8.76
CA ALA A 13 -10.48 -2.37 -9.07
C ALA A 13 -10.43 -2.61 -10.57
N HIS A 14 -9.24 -2.96 -11.05
CA HIS A 14 -8.97 -3.25 -12.46
C HIS A 14 -8.13 -4.51 -12.56
N THR A 15 -8.46 -5.39 -13.49
CA THR A 15 -7.69 -6.61 -13.75
C THR A 15 -7.05 -6.53 -15.13
N TYR A 16 -5.76 -6.80 -15.19
CA TYR A 16 -4.94 -6.81 -16.40
C TYR A 16 -4.37 -8.20 -16.64
N GLY A 17 -4.14 -8.54 -17.90
CA GLY A 17 -3.65 -9.87 -18.29
C GLY A 17 -4.76 -10.91 -18.42
N SER A 18 -4.38 -12.16 -18.62
CA SER A 18 -5.31 -13.28 -18.82
C SER A 18 -4.74 -14.58 -18.25
N GLY A 19 -5.62 -15.57 -18.03
CA GLY A 19 -5.25 -16.88 -17.50
C GLY A 19 -4.59 -16.75 -16.11
N ASP A 20 -3.44 -17.36 -15.94
CA ASP A 20 -2.61 -17.39 -14.74
C ASP A 20 -1.68 -16.15 -14.58
N LYS A 21 -1.64 -15.28 -15.62
CA LYS A 21 -0.80 -14.07 -15.64
C LYS A 21 -1.65 -12.81 -15.45
N GLN A 22 -2.51 -12.82 -14.44
CA GLN A 22 -3.35 -11.68 -14.12
C GLN A 22 -2.78 -10.87 -12.98
N VAL A 23 -2.84 -9.53 -13.12
CA VAL A 23 -2.60 -8.56 -12.07
C VAL A 23 -3.90 -7.84 -11.76
N LYS A 24 -4.29 -7.81 -10.49
CA LYS A 24 -5.42 -7.01 -10.02
C LYS A 24 -4.92 -5.78 -9.29
N VAL A 25 -5.27 -4.62 -9.81
CA VAL A 25 -4.99 -3.32 -9.18
C VAL A 25 -6.24 -2.88 -8.44
N ILE A 26 -6.12 -2.66 -7.14
CA ILE A 26 -7.19 -2.21 -6.24
C ILE A 26 -6.79 -0.84 -5.69
N LEU A 27 -7.60 0.17 -5.93
CA LEU A 27 -7.38 1.51 -5.42
C LEU A 27 -8.38 1.78 -4.30
N LEU A 28 -7.87 2.09 -3.10
CA LEU A 28 -8.68 2.40 -1.92
C LEU A 28 -8.84 3.90 -1.77
N ASP A 29 -10.04 4.32 -1.41
CA ASP A 29 -10.30 5.68 -0.96
C ASP A 29 -10.12 5.78 0.55
N GLY A 30 -8.98 6.28 0.98
CA GLY A 30 -8.67 6.53 2.40
C GLY A 30 -9.02 7.96 2.85
N ARG A 31 -9.87 8.68 2.11
CA ARG A 31 -10.23 10.09 2.41
C ARG A 31 -11.73 10.31 2.62
N TYR A 32 -12.57 9.80 1.75
CA TYR A 32 -14.00 10.12 1.72
C TYR A 32 -14.75 9.76 3.02
N PHE A 33 -14.50 8.56 3.56
CA PHE A 33 -15.18 8.05 4.75
C PHE A 33 -14.37 8.22 6.04
N ARG A 34 -13.16 8.74 5.92
CA ARG A 34 -12.24 8.82 7.05
C ARG A 34 -12.68 9.89 8.05
N GLU A 35 -12.80 9.51 9.31
CA GLU A 35 -12.97 10.45 10.39
C GLU A 35 -11.73 11.33 10.61
N PRO A 36 -11.93 12.56 11.13
CA PRO A 36 -10.84 13.47 11.44
C PRO A 36 -9.85 12.87 12.46
N LEU A 37 -8.58 13.18 12.28
CA LEU A 37 -7.54 12.90 13.27
C LEU A 37 -7.26 14.16 14.09
N GLN A 38 -7.13 14.00 15.39
CA GLN A 38 -6.62 15.06 16.26
C GLN A 38 -5.10 15.17 16.08
N ARG A 39 -4.58 16.39 16.22
CA ARG A 39 -3.15 16.67 16.16
C ARG A 39 -2.70 17.38 17.42
N VAL A 40 -1.78 16.77 18.15
CA VAL A 40 -1.20 17.32 19.39
C VAL A 40 0.30 17.48 19.15
N ASP A 41 0.82 18.67 19.39
CA ASP A 41 2.26 19.02 19.20
C ASP A 41 2.82 18.59 17.82
N GLY A 42 2.00 18.74 16.79
CA GLY A 42 2.39 18.39 15.43
C GLY A 42 2.34 16.91 15.10
N VAL A 43 1.87 16.06 16.02
CA VAL A 43 1.76 14.60 15.87
C VAL A 43 0.28 14.20 15.78
N TYR A 44 -0.08 13.41 14.76
CA TYR A 44 -1.41 12.85 14.66
C TYR A 44 -1.64 11.77 15.72
N GLN A 45 -2.74 11.92 16.46
CA GLN A 45 -3.12 10.99 17.51
C GLN A 45 -3.92 9.82 16.94
N PRO A 46 -3.79 8.61 17.50
CA PRO A 46 -4.60 7.47 17.09
C PRO A 46 -6.09 7.69 17.36
N ASN A 47 -6.92 7.51 16.34
CA ASN A 47 -8.37 7.40 16.48
C ASN A 47 -8.74 5.90 16.62
N GLN A 48 -8.93 5.46 17.88
CA GLN A 48 -9.06 4.05 18.22
C GLN A 48 -10.30 3.40 17.58
N THR A 49 -11.39 4.14 17.42
CA THR A 49 -12.70 3.60 16.97
C THR A 49 -13.17 4.23 15.66
N GLY A 50 -12.40 5.16 15.12
CA GLY A 50 -12.78 5.96 13.96
C GLY A 50 -12.94 5.15 12.68
N THR A 51 -13.90 5.55 11.87
CA THR A 51 -14.13 5.03 10.53
C THR A 51 -12.99 5.42 9.59
N PHE A 52 -12.55 4.50 8.74
CA PHE A 52 -11.51 4.77 7.75
C PHE A 52 -12.01 4.58 6.30
N LEU A 53 -12.40 3.36 5.91
CA LEU A 53 -12.88 3.09 4.54
C LEU A 53 -14.40 3.18 4.38
N GLY A 54 -15.16 3.14 5.47
CA GLY A 54 -16.63 2.98 5.42
C GLY A 54 -17.05 1.54 5.07
N GLU A 55 -18.23 1.12 5.54
CA GLU A 55 -18.66 -0.28 5.43
C GLU A 55 -18.96 -0.72 3.99
N ALA A 56 -19.37 0.19 3.12
CA ALA A 56 -19.58 -0.13 1.71
C ALA A 56 -18.29 -0.53 1.02
N GLN A 57 -17.21 0.24 1.24
CA GLN A 57 -15.90 -0.06 0.67
C GLN A 57 -15.27 -1.32 1.29
N TRP A 58 -15.47 -1.57 2.61
CA TRP A 58 -15.01 -2.80 3.25
C TRP A 58 -15.64 -4.05 2.64
N ARG A 59 -16.97 -4.07 2.44
CA ARG A 59 -17.67 -5.20 1.79
C ARG A 59 -17.23 -5.39 0.35
N TRP A 60 -17.03 -4.29 -0.36
CA TRP A 60 -16.52 -4.33 -1.73
C TRP A 60 -15.11 -4.91 -1.79
N LEU A 61 -14.20 -4.44 -0.93
CA LEU A 61 -12.81 -4.94 -0.87
C LEU A 61 -12.79 -6.45 -0.57
N GLU A 62 -13.56 -6.91 0.41
CA GLU A 62 -13.68 -8.35 0.71
C GLU A 62 -14.13 -9.15 -0.52
N LYS A 63 -15.14 -8.68 -1.24
CA LYS A 63 -15.61 -9.30 -2.48
C LYS A 63 -14.54 -9.35 -3.56
N GLU A 64 -13.80 -8.25 -3.74
CA GLU A 64 -12.71 -8.15 -4.72
C GLU A 64 -11.57 -9.11 -4.44
N LEU A 65 -11.22 -9.32 -3.17
CA LEU A 65 -10.16 -10.24 -2.76
C LEU A 65 -10.62 -11.71 -2.81
N THR A 66 -11.81 -12.02 -2.27
CA THR A 66 -12.35 -13.40 -2.20
C THR A 66 -12.56 -14.01 -3.58
N ASN A 67 -13.01 -13.23 -4.55
CA ASN A 67 -13.32 -13.72 -5.89
C ASN A 67 -12.17 -13.57 -6.89
N SER A 68 -11.03 -13.08 -6.46
CA SER A 68 -9.91 -12.83 -7.36
C SER A 68 -9.21 -14.11 -7.76
N LYS A 69 -8.89 -14.19 -9.08
CA LYS A 69 -8.03 -15.23 -9.68
C LYS A 69 -6.67 -14.67 -10.09
N ALA A 70 -6.41 -13.41 -9.79
CA ALA A 70 -5.15 -12.78 -10.15
C ALA A 70 -3.98 -13.38 -9.34
N ALA A 71 -2.85 -13.57 -9.99
CA ALA A 71 -1.64 -14.07 -9.35
C ALA A 71 -0.92 -12.98 -8.53
N VAL A 72 -1.14 -11.70 -8.88
CA VAL A 72 -0.57 -10.57 -8.18
C VAL A 72 -1.67 -9.53 -7.90
N HIS A 73 -1.70 -9.02 -6.66
CA HIS A 73 -2.62 -7.98 -6.21
C HIS A 73 -1.84 -6.75 -5.81
N VAL A 74 -2.03 -5.65 -6.52
CA VAL A 74 -1.45 -4.35 -6.18
C VAL A 74 -2.54 -3.50 -5.53
N ILE A 75 -2.40 -3.23 -4.22
CA ILE A 75 -3.40 -2.48 -3.46
C ILE A 75 -2.84 -1.10 -3.10
N GLY A 76 -3.42 -0.05 -3.66
CA GLY A 76 -2.97 1.33 -3.46
C GLY A 76 -3.90 2.12 -2.52
N CYS A 77 -3.28 2.94 -1.66
CA CYS A 77 -3.94 3.95 -0.84
C CYS A 77 -3.05 5.20 -0.76
N GLY A 78 -3.63 6.37 -0.57
CA GLY A 78 -2.87 7.62 -0.49
C GLY A 78 -1.90 7.69 0.68
N ILE A 79 -2.13 6.96 1.79
CA ILE A 79 -1.30 6.95 2.99
C ILE A 79 -0.78 5.56 3.34
N GLN A 80 0.33 5.52 4.06
CA GLN A 80 1.08 4.30 4.39
C GLN A 80 0.30 3.30 5.24
N PHE A 81 0.36 2.01 4.86
CA PHE A 81 -0.28 0.88 5.56
C PHE A 81 0.58 0.30 6.69
N ILE A 82 1.89 0.08 6.42
CA ILE A 82 2.79 -0.68 7.28
C ILE A 82 3.46 0.18 8.35
N PRO A 83 4.09 1.33 8.03
CA PRO A 83 4.80 2.16 9.02
C PRO A 83 3.93 2.60 10.19
N GLU A 84 4.52 2.61 11.39
CA GLU A 84 3.82 2.92 12.65
C GLU A 84 4.39 4.14 13.37
N GLU A 85 5.71 4.39 13.28
CA GLU A 85 6.41 5.33 14.15
C GLU A 85 6.39 6.78 13.65
N GLN A 86 6.31 6.97 12.34
CA GLN A 86 6.34 8.31 11.74
C GLN A 86 5.17 9.20 12.25
N ARG A 87 5.40 10.51 12.34
CA ARG A 87 4.45 11.46 12.97
C ARG A 87 3.29 11.93 12.09
N PHE A 88 3.31 11.59 10.80
CA PHE A 88 2.31 12.03 9.83
C PHE A 88 1.12 11.06 9.75
N GLU A 89 0.17 11.33 8.85
CA GLU A 89 -0.96 10.45 8.60
C GLU A 89 -0.51 9.08 8.10
N LYS A 90 -1.12 8.03 8.63
CA LYS A 90 -0.88 6.63 8.30
C LYS A 90 -2.03 5.76 8.76
N TRP A 91 -2.13 4.54 8.26
CA TRP A 91 -3.14 3.58 8.72
C TRP A 91 -3.03 3.27 10.21
N ALA A 92 -1.84 3.31 10.79
CA ALA A 92 -1.64 3.12 12.23
C ALA A 92 -2.34 4.18 13.11
N ASN A 93 -2.76 5.31 12.54
CA ASN A 93 -3.62 6.25 13.25
C ASN A 93 -5.07 5.75 13.40
N PHE A 94 -5.45 4.68 12.70
CA PHE A 94 -6.74 3.99 12.80
C PHE A 94 -6.49 2.51 13.10
N PRO A 95 -6.08 2.16 14.33
CA PRO A 95 -5.56 0.83 14.64
C PRO A 95 -6.55 -0.29 14.41
N GLN A 96 -7.87 -0.08 14.64
CA GLN A 96 -8.88 -1.08 14.34
C GLN A 96 -9.07 -1.29 12.83
N ALA A 97 -9.06 -0.22 12.04
CA ALA A 97 -9.16 -0.32 10.59
C ALA A 97 -7.92 -1.00 9.99
N ARG A 98 -6.72 -0.67 10.49
CA ARG A 98 -5.46 -1.32 10.09
C ARG A 98 -5.49 -2.82 10.41
N ARG A 99 -5.90 -3.20 11.60
CA ARG A 99 -6.07 -4.60 11.99
C ARG A 99 -7.06 -5.30 11.06
N ARG A 100 -8.26 -4.73 10.89
CA ARG A 100 -9.29 -5.27 9.99
C ARG A 100 -8.77 -5.51 8.57
N PHE A 101 -7.91 -4.61 8.06
CA PHE A 101 -7.32 -4.77 6.73
C PHE A 101 -6.40 -5.99 6.66
N PHE A 102 -5.48 -6.15 7.60
CA PHE A 102 -4.57 -7.29 7.62
C PHE A 102 -5.31 -8.61 7.95
N ASP A 103 -6.29 -8.59 8.84
CA ASP A 103 -7.17 -9.75 9.11
C ASP A 103 -7.95 -10.16 7.86
N LEU A 104 -8.41 -9.21 7.06
CA LEU A 104 -9.08 -9.48 5.79
C LEU A 104 -8.14 -10.15 4.79
N LEU A 105 -6.90 -9.68 4.67
CA LEU A 105 -5.88 -10.33 3.84
C LEU A 105 -5.57 -11.75 4.34
N ALA A 106 -5.41 -11.93 5.64
CA ALA A 106 -5.18 -13.24 6.25
C ALA A 106 -6.36 -14.21 6.06
N LYS A 107 -7.59 -13.70 6.08
CA LYS A 107 -8.82 -14.46 5.82
C LYS A 107 -8.94 -14.90 4.35
N THR A 108 -8.73 -13.97 3.43
CA THR A 108 -8.94 -14.21 1.99
C THR A 108 -7.73 -14.83 1.30
N LYS A 109 -6.53 -14.65 1.85
CA LYS A 109 -5.23 -15.19 1.38
C LYS A 109 -5.02 -14.98 -0.13
N PRO A 110 -5.23 -13.76 -0.65
CA PRO A 110 -5.01 -13.51 -2.07
C PRO A 110 -3.53 -13.74 -2.40
N PRO A 111 -3.19 -14.40 -3.52
CA PRO A 111 -1.79 -14.56 -3.90
C PRO A 111 -1.15 -13.21 -4.25
N GLY A 112 0.13 -13.06 -3.93
CA GLY A 112 0.97 -11.99 -4.45
C GLY A 112 0.54 -10.56 -4.07
N VAL A 113 0.35 -10.23 -2.78
CA VAL A 113 -0.03 -8.87 -2.36
C VAL A 113 1.17 -7.94 -2.28
N VAL A 114 1.08 -6.81 -2.98
CA VAL A 114 1.97 -5.65 -2.87
C VAL A 114 1.14 -4.41 -2.57
N LEU A 115 1.52 -3.66 -1.55
CA LEU A 115 0.87 -2.40 -1.17
C LEU A 115 1.61 -1.21 -1.81
N LEU A 116 0.85 -0.21 -2.23
CA LEU A 116 1.39 1.06 -2.73
C LEU A 116 0.85 2.23 -1.91
N SER A 117 1.74 3.15 -1.57
CA SER A 117 1.35 4.38 -0.89
C SER A 117 2.15 5.60 -1.33
N GLY A 118 1.75 6.76 -0.86
CA GLY A 118 2.37 8.04 -1.22
C GLY A 118 2.32 9.09 -0.11
N ASP A 119 2.05 10.35 -0.48
CA ASP A 119 1.87 11.53 0.40
C ASP A 119 3.13 12.02 1.14
N ARG A 120 4.11 11.17 1.36
CA ARG A 120 5.25 11.39 2.24
C ARG A 120 6.42 12.16 1.61
N HIS A 121 6.42 12.33 0.28
CA HIS A 121 7.51 12.94 -0.50
C HIS A 121 8.87 12.24 -0.27
N ILE A 122 8.82 10.96 0.04
CA ILE A 122 9.97 10.05 0.18
C ILE A 122 9.75 8.80 -0.68
N GLY A 123 10.80 7.98 -0.79
CA GLY A 123 10.71 6.60 -1.24
C GLY A 123 11.18 5.65 -0.15
N GLU A 124 10.44 4.57 0.09
CA GLU A 124 10.86 3.47 0.96
C GLU A 124 10.15 2.16 0.60
N ILE A 125 10.77 1.04 0.94
CA ILE A 125 10.13 -0.27 0.90
C ILE A 125 10.01 -0.77 2.33
N SER A 126 8.82 -1.21 2.72
CA SER A 126 8.55 -1.82 4.03
C SER A 126 8.10 -3.25 3.87
N ARG A 127 8.43 -4.11 4.85
CA ARG A 127 8.00 -5.51 4.91
C ARG A 127 7.36 -5.81 6.25
N TYR A 128 6.20 -6.44 6.21
CA TYR A 128 5.45 -6.86 7.39
C TYR A 128 4.86 -8.25 7.19
N GLN A 129 4.91 -9.08 8.24
CA GLN A 129 4.30 -10.40 8.25
C GLN A 129 3.07 -10.36 9.17
N PRO A 130 1.86 -10.16 8.62
CA PRO A 130 0.64 -10.26 9.42
C PRO A 130 0.40 -11.69 9.87
N ASP A 131 -0.16 -11.87 11.07
CA ASP A 131 -0.59 -13.17 11.55
C ASP A 131 -1.58 -13.82 10.57
N GLY A 132 -1.39 -15.10 10.30
CA GLY A 132 -2.22 -15.87 9.38
C GLY A 132 -1.96 -15.69 7.89
N MET A 133 -1.11 -14.74 7.48
CA MET A 133 -0.65 -14.64 6.10
C MET A 133 0.46 -15.66 5.80
N PRO A 134 0.39 -16.38 4.65
CA PRO A 134 1.39 -17.39 4.30
C PRO A 134 2.73 -16.80 3.82
N TYR A 135 2.80 -15.50 3.58
CA TYR A 135 3.98 -14.79 3.12
C TYR A 135 4.01 -13.35 3.65
N PRO A 136 5.18 -12.70 3.73
CA PRO A 136 5.28 -11.31 4.13
C PRO A 136 4.70 -10.38 3.04
N ILE A 137 4.01 -9.34 3.48
CA ILE A 137 3.48 -8.28 2.62
C ILE A 137 4.53 -7.18 2.51
N HIS A 138 4.70 -6.66 1.30
CA HIS A 138 5.58 -5.53 1.02
C HIS A 138 4.78 -4.30 0.65
N GLU A 139 5.23 -3.15 1.11
CA GLU A 139 4.70 -1.85 0.74
C GLU A 139 5.79 -1.02 0.07
N VAL A 140 5.47 -0.46 -1.09
CA VAL A 140 6.29 0.54 -1.77
C VAL A 140 5.64 1.90 -1.56
N THR A 141 6.28 2.76 -0.78
CA THR A 141 5.93 4.18 -0.67
C THR A 141 6.79 4.96 -1.65
N SER A 142 6.17 5.71 -2.56
CA SER A 142 6.89 6.56 -3.49
C SER A 142 6.05 7.76 -3.90
N SER A 143 6.45 8.95 -3.51
CA SER A 143 5.74 10.20 -3.78
C SER A 143 6.68 11.40 -3.95
N GLY A 144 7.89 11.16 -4.39
CA GLY A 144 8.93 12.17 -4.61
C GLY A 144 9.14 12.57 -6.06
N LEU A 145 8.15 12.44 -6.97
CA LEU A 145 8.38 12.63 -8.40
C LEU A 145 8.73 14.08 -8.79
N THR A 146 8.07 15.06 -8.19
CA THR A 146 8.27 16.49 -8.49
C THR A 146 9.06 17.22 -7.42
N HIS A 147 8.95 16.79 -6.17
CA HIS A 147 9.75 17.29 -5.05
C HIS A 147 9.85 16.20 -3.96
N ALA A 148 10.92 16.23 -3.18
CA ALA A 148 11.19 15.25 -2.14
C ALA A 148 11.45 15.94 -0.79
N ALA A 149 11.17 15.22 0.29
CA ALA A 149 11.41 15.67 1.68
C ALA A 149 12.91 15.51 2.03
N THR A 150 13.76 16.32 1.43
CA THR A 150 15.22 16.22 1.52
C THR A 150 15.79 16.29 2.94
N GLN A 151 15.02 16.88 3.87
CA GLN A 151 15.40 16.98 5.29
C GLN A 151 15.10 15.68 6.08
N ASN A 152 14.34 14.75 5.50
CA ASN A 152 13.99 13.50 6.17
C ASN A 152 15.07 12.43 5.94
N THR A 153 16.06 12.39 6.81
CA THR A 153 17.23 11.50 6.69
C THR A 153 17.21 10.32 7.66
N SER A 154 16.35 10.35 8.70
CA SER A 154 16.45 9.41 9.83
C SER A 154 15.10 9.04 10.46
N GLU A 155 14.02 9.08 9.70
CA GLU A 155 12.71 8.72 10.23
C GLU A 155 12.63 7.23 10.59
N ALA A 156 12.14 6.94 11.80
CA ALA A 156 11.98 5.58 12.28
C ALA A 156 10.90 4.83 11.47
N ASN A 157 11.23 3.62 11.09
CA ASN A 157 10.32 2.62 10.53
C ASN A 157 10.96 1.24 10.71
N GLN A 158 10.52 0.50 11.73
CA GLN A 158 11.05 -0.84 12.05
C GLN A 158 10.84 -1.86 10.92
N HIS A 159 9.93 -1.57 9.99
CA HIS A 159 9.59 -2.44 8.86
C HIS A 159 10.37 -2.11 7.59
N ARG A 160 11.19 -1.05 7.59
CA ARG A 160 11.89 -0.60 6.38
C ARG A 160 12.96 -1.58 5.94
N ILE A 161 13.01 -1.81 4.64
CA ILE A 161 14.10 -2.51 3.95
C ILE A 161 15.00 -1.47 3.30
N GLY A 162 16.28 -1.47 3.63
CA GLY A 162 17.25 -0.52 3.09
C GLY A 162 17.06 0.92 3.60
N PRO A 163 17.64 1.91 2.91
CA PRO A 163 17.59 3.31 3.32
C PRO A 163 16.24 3.97 2.99
N ILE A 164 15.92 5.06 3.72
CA ILE A 164 14.93 6.03 3.28
C ILE A 164 15.48 6.82 2.09
N VAL A 165 14.67 7.01 1.06
CA VAL A 165 15.02 7.81 -0.13
C VAL A 165 14.36 9.17 -0.02
N ASN A 166 15.16 10.19 0.21
CA ASN A 166 14.74 11.59 0.36
C ASN A 166 15.12 12.47 -0.83
N GLN A 167 15.36 11.86 -1.97
CA GLN A 167 15.64 12.49 -3.27
C GLN A 167 14.43 12.31 -4.20
N LEU A 168 14.43 12.98 -5.35
CA LEU A 168 13.43 12.77 -6.39
C LEU A 168 13.38 11.28 -6.75
N ASN A 169 12.17 10.71 -6.68
CA ASN A 169 11.99 9.27 -6.83
C ASN A 169 10.65 8.88 -7.44
N PHE A 170 10.63 7.67 -7.99
CA PHE A 170 9.42 6.98 -8.40
C PHE A 170 9.53 5.49 -8.07
N GLY A 171 8.39 4.85 -7.83
CA GLY A 171 8.31 3.41 -7.63
C GLY A 171 8.16 2.67 -8.95
N LEU A 172 8.82 1.52 -9.08
CA LEU A 172 8.67 0.61 -10.22
C LEU A 172 8.43 -0.79 -9.71
N LEU A 173 7.40 -1.45 -10.25
CA LEU A 173 7.10 -2.86 -10.06
C LEU A 173 7.28 -3.58 -11.39
N GLU A 174 8.23 -4.50 -11.46
CA GLU A 174 8.45 -5.36 -12.62
C GLU A 174 8.03 -6.79 -12.26
N ILE A 175 7.13 -7.38 -13.03
CA ILE A 175 6.63 -8.73 -12.77
C ILE A 175 7.22 -9.68 -13.81
N ASP A 176 8.03 -10.63 -13.34
CA ASP A 176 8.58 -11.71 -14.16
C ASP A 176 7.66 -12.93 -14.11
N TRP A 177 7.12 -13.28 -15.25
CA TRP A 177 6.23 -14.42 -15.47
C TRP A 177 6.95 -15.65 -16.04
N SER A 178 8.26 -15.64 -16.12
CA SER A 178 9.06 -16.76 -16.65
C SER A 178 9.14 -17.95 -15.69
N GLN A 179 8.84 -17.73 -14.40
CA GLN A 179 8.86 -18.74 -13.36
C GLN A 179 7.44 -19.27 -13.09
N PRO A 180 7.30 -20.49 -12.53
CA PRO A 180 6.00 -21.06 -12.16
C PRO A 180 5.21 -20.21 -11.17
N LYS A 181 5.89 -19.45 -10.33
CA LYS A 181 5.31 -18.42 -9.47
C LYS A 181 5.84 -17.06 -9.92
N PRO A 182 5.00 -16.03 -10.01
CA PRO A 182 5.47 -14.71 -10.42
C PRO A 182 6.50 -14.16 -9.43
N GLN A 183 7.58 -13.60 -9.96
CA GLN A 183 8.53 -12.79 -9.22
C GLN A 183 8.22 -11.32 -9.43
N VAL A 184 8.16 -10.55 -8.35
CA VAL A 184 7.96 -9.10 -8.45
C VAL A 184 9.22 -8.41 -7.94
N ASN A 185 9.83 -7.59 -8.78
CA ASN A 185 10.94 -6.75 -8.42
C ASN A 185 10.39 -5.36 -8.05
N LEU A 186 10.45 -5.03 -6.76
CA LEU A 186 10.01 -3.77 -6.19
C LEU A 186 11.20 -2.81 -6.15
N GLN A 187 11.07 -1.62 -6.73
CA GLN A 187 12.18 -0.69 -6.81
C GLN A 187 11.75 0.74 -6.48
N ILE A 188 12.63 1.46 -5.80
CA ILE A 188 12.61 2.92 -5.73
C ILE A 188 13.73 3.41 -6.64
N ARG A 189 13.35 4.18 -7.63
CA ARG A 189 14.28 4.73 -8.63
C ARG A 189 14.27 6.26 -8.61
N GLY A 190 15.36 6.85 -9.05
CA GLY A 190 15.54 8.29 -9.15
C GLY A 190 15.83 8.76 -10.56
N LYS A 191 16.37 9.98 -10.64
CA LYS A 191 16.80 10.59 -11.88
C LYS A 191 17.76 9.66 -12.63
N GLU A 192 17.71 9.69 -13.97
CA GLU A 192 18.52 8.84 -14.85
C GLU A 192 18.34 7.34 -14.58
N ASN A 193 17.18 6.98 -14.04
CA ASN A 193 16.83 5.59 -13.73
C ASN A 193 17.73 4.93 -12.66
N ALA A 194 18.42 5.73 -11.83
CA ALA A 194 19.24 5.23 -10.73
C ALA A 194 18.39 4.41 -9.76
N VAL A 195 18.85 3.23 -9.38
CA VAL A 195 18.17 2.36 -8.41
C VAL A 195 18.66 2.70 -7.01
N PHE A 196 17.77 3.18 -6.15
CA PHE A 196 18.10 3.50 -4.75
C PHE A 196 17.82 2.33 -3.81
N VAL A 197 16.69 1.64 -4.01
CA VAL A 197 16.30 0.45 -3.25
C VAL A 197 15.71 -0.55 -4.21
N SER A 198 16.00 -1.82 -4.01
CA SER A 198 15.43 -2.92 -4.79
C SER A 198 15.18 -4.13 -3.88
N GLU A 199 14.01 -4.74 -3.99
CA GLU A 199 13.62 -5.96 -3.29
C GLU A 199 12.90 -6.90 -4.25
N LYS A 200 13.33 -8.18 -4.29
CA LYS A 200 12.69 -9.22 -5.09
C LYS A 200 11.82 -10.10 -4.20
N VAL A 201 10.57 -10.25 -4.59
CA VAL A 201 9.59 -11.05 -3.85
C VAL A 201 8.99 -12.12 -4.75
N SER A 202 8.75 -13.30 -4.18
CA SER A 202 8.06 -14.43 -4.82
C SER A 202 6.94 -14.89 -3.92
N PHE A 203 5.79 -15.31 -4.48
CA PHE A 203 4.56 -15.60 -3.74
C PHE A 203 4.13 -17.07 -3.88
#